data_f76dfaa03f59826ed44211317fa5586d
#
_entry.id   f76dfaa03f59826ed44211317fa5586d
#
_cell.length_a   1.000
_cell.length_b   1.000
_cell.length_c   1.000
_cell.angle_alpha   90.00
_cell.angle_beta   90.00
_cell.angle_gamma   90.00
#
_symmetry.space_group_name_H-M   'P 1'
#
loop_
_entity.id
_entity.type
_entity.pdbx_description
1 polymer ?
#
loop_
_entity_poly.entity_id
_entity_poly.type
_entity_poly.pdbx_seq_one_letter_code
_entity_poly.pdbx_strand_id
1 'polypeptide(L)'
;MINRLLRAVAPAAIIAGIFSLAACTETSDLGDQDLPPGQVDAPGVDLAADAVDGVTVGHRLIAAGEYELAIKAFNRAALDRGKIDAEILSGLGSANLGLGRLGQAETLLRRAIATEGAQPEDWNNLGVVLMEMGKTAEAAQIFRRAFALDNGESVAIRDNLRLALAKIENPATVTTETDDYKLVRRGDSDFLIRQSP
;
A
#
# COMPACT_ATOMS: atom_id res chain seq x y z
N MET A 1 -10.40 67.16 44.86
CA MET A 1 -11.45 66.70 45.80
C MET A 1 -11.56 65.19 45.60
N ILE A 2 -10.98 64.41 46.50
CA ILE A 2 -11.65 63.49 47.42
C ILE A 2 -12.21 62.30 46.66
N ASN A 3 -11.90 61.06 46.88
CA ASN A 3 -11.54 60.34 48.10
C ASN A 3 -10.90 58.97 47.79
N ARG A 4 -9.99 58.59 48.63
CA ARG A 4 -9.42 57.27 48.84
C ARG A 4 -10.54 56.25 49.19
N LEU A 5 -10.35 55.04 48.71
CA LEU A 5 -10.74 53.84 49.50
C LEU A 5 -9.75 52.72 49.18
N LEU A 6 -8.83 52.56 50.12
CA LEU A 6 -8.02 51.34 50.26
C LEU A 6 -8.97 50.18 50.59
N ARG A 7 -8.89 49.09 49.85
CA ARG A 7 -9.33 47.79 50.31
C ARG A 7 -8.12 46.86 50.31
N ALA A 8 -7.72 46.50 51.47
CA ALA A 8 -6.74 45.47 51.76
C ALA A 8 -7.26 44.11 51.25
N VAL A 9 -6.48 43.45 50.43
CA VAL A 9 -6.72 42.05 50.09
C VAL A 9 -5.57 41.26 50.73
N ALA A 10 -5.97 40.35 51.60
CA ALA A 10 -5.10 39.44 52.33
C ALA A 10 -4.41 38.46 51.37
N PRO A 11 -3.19 38.02 51.66
CA PRO A 11 -2.50 37.01 50.85
C PRO A 11 -3.10 35.66 51.12
N ALA A 12 -3.71 35.04 50.10
CA ALA A 12 -4.08 33.64 50.10
C ALA A 12 -2.79 32.81 49.96
N ALA A 13 -2.51 32.00 50.99
CA ALA A 13 -1.43 31.04 51.03
C ALA A 13 -1.69 29.97 49.93
N ILE A 14 -0.84 29.97 48.91
CA ILE A 14 -0.80 28.89 47.91
C ILE A 14 -0.05 27.71 48.52
N ILE A 15 -0.80 26.69 48.97
CA ILE A 15 -0.23 25.38 49.32
C ILE A 15 0.14 24.69 48.03
N ALA A 16 1.45 24.71 47.69
CA ALA A 16 2.01 23.91 46.61
C ALA A 16 2.00 22.43 47.03
N GLY A 17 0.98 21.72 46.56
CA GLY A 17 0.95 20.25 46.65
C GLY A 17 1.99 19.67 45.67
N ILE A 18 3.09 19.21 46.23
CA ILE A 18 4.08 18.39 45.49
C ILE A 18 3.45 17.03 45.23
N PHE A 19 2.84 16.87 44.03
CA PHE A 19 2.50 15.54 43.54
C PHE A 19 3.81 14.85 43.12
N SER A 20 4.32 13.99 43.98
CA SER A 20 5.36 13.04 43.63
C SER A 20 4.80 12.05 42.62
N LEU A 21 5.08 12.24 41.33
CA LEU A 21 4.94 11.17 40.35
C LEU A 21 5.97 10.10 40.67
N ALA A 22 5.58 9.11 41.46
CA ALA A 22 6.27 7.84 41.53
C ALA A 22 6.07 7.19 40.14
N ALA A 23 7.05 7.34 39.24
CA ALA A 23 7.16 6.54 38.07
C ALA A 23 7.38 5.10 38.52
N CYS A 24 6.34 4.30 38.47
CA CYS A 24 6.47 2.85 38.53
C CYS A 24 7.26 2.42 37.30
N THR A 25 8.56 2.34 37.38
CA THR A 25 9.37 1.50 36.51
C THR A 25 9.24 0.06 37.00
N GLU A 26 8.05 -0.51 36.82
CA GLU A 26 7.95 -1.96 36.79
C GLU A 26 8.52 -2.39 35.45
N THR A 27 9.80 -2.65 35.39
CA THR A 27 10.35 -3.60 34.44
C THR A 27 9.71 -4.94 34.83
N SER A 28 8.56 -5.22 34.21
CA SER A 28 8.01 -6.56 34.23
C SER A 28 9.03 -7.46 33.55
N ASP A 29 9.81 -8.12 34.41
CA ASP A 29 10.57 -9.31 34.06
C ASP A 29 9.53 -10.34 33.61
N LEU A 30 9.25 -10.38 32.28
CA LEU A 30 8.36 -11.37 31.66
C LEU A 30 9.10 -12.70 31.44
N GLY A 31 10.29 -12.84 32.01
CA GLY A 31 11.04 -14.07 32.05
C GLY A 31 10.54 -14.96 33.20
N ASP A 32 10.06 -16.13 32.86
CA ASP A 32 9.75 -17.25 33.73
C ASP A 32 8.40 -17.20 34.48
N GLN A 33 7.31 -17.05 33.72
CA GLN A 33 6.04 -17.57 34.22
C GLN A 33 5.96 -19.05 33.81
N ASP A 34 6.10 -19.92 34.80
CA ASP A 34 5.84 -21.36 34.66
C ASP A 34 4.45 -21.56 34.07
N LEU A 35 4.37 -21.89 32.79
CA LEU A 35 3.11 -22.18 32.11
C LEU A 35 2.47 -23.43 32.70
N PRO A 36 1.15 -23.48 32.80
CA PRO A 36 0.44 -24.69 33.20
C PRO A 36 0.89 -25.90 32.36
N PRO A 37 0.96 -27.12 32.93
CA PRO A 37 1.35 -28.30 32.17
C PRO A 37 0.42 -28.50 30.93
N GLY A 38 1.01 -28.48 29.73
CA GLY A 38 0.30 -28.63 28.47
C GLY A 38 0.19 -27.33 27.63
N GLN A 39 0.61 -26.20 28.15
CA GLN A 39 0.77 -24.98 27.35
C GLN A 39 2.20 -24.94 26.80
N VAL A 40 2.32 -24.86 25.47
CA VAL A 40 3.62 -24.67 24.78
C VAL A 40 3.89 -23.16 24.69
N ASP A 41 5.10 -22.76 25.02
CA ASP A 41 5.56 -21.40 24.78
C ASP A 41 5.42 -21.03 23.31
N ALA A 42 4.98 -19.81 23.05
CA ALA A 42 5.10 -19.28 21.70
C ALA A 42 6.59 -19.29 21.33
N PRO A 43 6.94 -19.70 20.09
CA PRO A 43 8.34 -19.66 19.67
C PRO A 43 8.92 -18.27 19.93
N GLY A 44 10.04 -18.23 20.65
CA GLY A 44 10.73 -16.98 20.92
C GLY A 44 11.07 -16.25 19.61
N VAL A 45 10.99 -14.92 19.63
CA VAL A 45 11.42 -14.11 18.47
C VAL A 45 12.93 -14.24 18.37
N ASP A 46 13.44 -14.76 17.28
CA ASP A 46 14.87 -14.72 16.99
C ASP A 46 15.26 -13.26 16.67
N LEU A 47 15.84 -12.60 17.65
CA LEU A 47 16.29 -11.20 17.52
C LEU A 47 17.49 -11.05 16.56
N ALA A 48 18.13 -12.15 16.18
CA ALA A 48 19.23 -12.18 15.20
C ALA A 48 18.74 -12.47 13.78
N ALA A 49 17.47 -12.84 13.61
CA ALA A 49 16.92 -13.04 12.29
C ALA A 49 16.77 -11.68 11.58
N ASP A 50 17.31 -11.58 10.36
CA ASP A 50 17.10 -10.42 9.53
C ASP A 50 15.60 -10.22 9.28
N ALA A 51 15.13 -8.99 9.49
CA ALA A 51 13.76 -8.65 9.20
C ALA A 51 13.47 -8.83 7.70
N VAL A 52 12.38 -9.50 7.37
CA VAL A 52 11.97 -9.63 5.96
C VAL A 52 11.73 -8.24 5.38
N ASP A 53 12.32 -7.96 4.22
CA ASP A 53 12.15 -6.69 3.53
C ASP A 53 10.66 -6.35 3.36
N GLY A 54 10.30 -5.13 3.73
CA GLY A 54 8.91 -4.67 3.73
C GLY A 54 8.26 -4.69 2.35
N VAL A 55 9.03 -4.60 1.27
CA VAL A 55 8.51 -4.73 -0.10
C VAL A 55 8.11 -6.17 -0.38
N THR A 56 8.94 -7.13 0.00
CA THR A 56 8.60 -8.57 -0.09
C THR A 56 7.33 -8.89 0.68
N VAL A 57 7.18 -8.33 1.89
CA VAL A 57 5.95 -8.48 2.69
C VAL A 57 4.77 -7.84 1.97
N GLY A 58 4.93 -6.64 1.42
CA GLY A 58 3.90 -5.94 0.66
C GLY A 58 3.38 -6.76 -0.52
N HIS A 59 4.26 -7.33 -1.33
CA HIS A 59 3.88 -8.19 -2.45
C HIS A 59 3.13 -9.45 -2.00
N ARG A 60 3.56 -10.11 -0.93
CA ARG A 60 2.85 -11.26 -0.36
C ARG A 60 1.44 -10.89 0.12
N LEU A 61 1.28 -9.71 0.72
CA LEU A 61 -0.01 -9.20 1.17
C LEU A 61 -0.94 -8.87 -0.01
N ILE A 62 -0.41 -8.27 -1.10
CA ILE A 62 -1.18 -8.11 -2.35
C ILE A 62 -1.63 -9.49 -2.84
N ALA A 63 -0.74 -10.50 -2.81
CA ALA A 63 -1.06 -11.86 -3.21
C ALA A 63 -2.22 -12.47 -2.43
N ALA A 64 -2.28 -12.15 -1.15
CA ALA A 64 -3.33 -12.62 -0.25
C ALA A 64 -4.63 -11.78 -0.35
N GLY A 65 -4.65 -10.68 -1.14
CA GLY A 65 -5.78 -9.75 -1.19
C GLY A 65 -5.83 -8.75 -0.03
N GLU A 66 -4.79 -8.73 0.81
CA GLU A 66 -4.69 -7.89 2.00
C GLU A 66 -4.12 -6.51 1.66
N TYR A 67 -4.80 -5.78 0.77
CA TYR A 67 -4.31 -4.55 0.14
C TYR A 67 -4.00 -3.42 1.14
N GLU A 68 -4.83 -3.24 2.18
CA GLU A 68 -4.57 -2.22 3.21
C GLU A 68 -3.32 -2.53 4.03
N LEU A 69 -3.06 -3.80 4.31
CA LEU A 69 -1.84 -4.23 4.98
C LEU A 69 -0.63 -4.09 4.06
N ALA A 70 -0.80 -4.36 2.76
CA ALA A 70 0.24 -4.15 1.76
C ALA A 70 0.68 -2.69 1.70
N ILE A 71 -0.27 -1.73 1.71
CA ILE A 71 0.04 -0.30 1.76
C ILE A 71 0.89 0.04 2.99
N LYS A 72 0.56 -0.52 4.16
CA LYS A 72 1.35 -0.31 5.38
C LYS A 72 2.76 -0.88 5.25
N ALA A 73 2.90 -2.07 4.66
CA ALA A 73 4.20 -2.72 4.45
C ALA A 73 5.09 -1.90 3.49
N PHE A 74 4.56 -1.43 2.36
CA PHE A 74 5.30 -0.57 1.41
C PHE A 74 5.69 0.77 2.03
N ASN A 75 4.79 1.41 2.80
CA ASN A 75 5.12 2.64 3.51
C ASN A 75 6.22 2.42 4.54
N ARG A 76 6.22 1.29 5.23
CA ARG A 76 7.30 0.89 6.14
C ARG A 76 8.61 0.73 5.38
N ALA A 77 8.60 0.00 4.26
CA ALA A 77 9.77 -0.17 3.40
C ALA A 77 10.35 1.17 2.93
N ALA A 78 9.47 2.15 2.59
CA ALA A 78 9.91 3.49 2.21
C ALA A 78 10.66 4.21 3.33
N LEU A 79 10.18 4.06 4.58
CA LEU A 79 10.86 4.63 5.76
C LEU A 79 12.19 3.94 6.03
N ASP A 80 12.22 2.61 5.99
CA ASP A 80 13.42 1.81 6.25
C ASP A 80 14.51 2.07 5.18
N ARG A 81 14.12 2.26 3.90
CA ARG A 81 15.03 2.59 2.79
C ARG A 81 15.39 4.09 2.73
N GLY A 82 14.66 4.96 3.44
CA GLY A 82 14.81 6.42 3.39
C GLY A 82 14.47 7.03 2.02
N LYS A 83 13.79 6.29 1.15
CA LYS A 83 13.39 6.70 -0.21
C LYS A 83 12.14 5.98 -0.67
N ILE A 84 11.47 6.59 -1.65
CA ILE A 84 10.34 5.97 -2.37
C ILE A 84 10.82 5.73 -3.82
N ASP A 85 11.18 4.51 -4.13
CA ASP A 85 11.62 4.09 -5.46
C ASP A 85 10.47 3.57 -6.35
N ALA A 86 10.78 3.17 -7.58
CA ALA A 86 9.80 2.68 -8.54
C ALA A 86 9.03 1.46 -8.01
N GLU A 87 9.73 0.52 -7.36
CA GLU A 87 9.16 -0.70 -6.81
C GLU A 87 8.11 -0.40 -5.71
N ILE A 88 8.44 0.50 -4.78
CA ILE A 88 7.50 0.92 -3.73
C ILE A 88 6.29 1.65 -4.32
N LEU A 89 6.52 2.57 -5.28
CA LEU A 89 5.42 3.28 -5.95
C LEU A 89 4.50 2.33 -6.70
N SER A 90 5.06 1.34 -7.38
CA SER A 90 4.31 0.31 -8.10
C SER A 90 3.50 -0.56 -7.16
N GLY A 91 4.12 -1.03 -6.07
CA GLY A 91 3.43 -1.80 -5.04
C GLY A 91 2.27 -1.05 -4.40
N LEU A 92 2.47 0.23 -4.05
CA LEU A 92 1.40 1.10 -3.54
C LEU A 92 0.29 1.32 -4.58
N GLY A 93 0.66 1.50 -5.85
CA GLY A 93 -0.28 1.62 -6.96
C GLY A 93 -1.12 0.36 -7.15
N SER A 94 -0.48 -0.80 -7.13
CA SER A 94 -1.12 -2.12 -7.27
C SER A 94 -2.06 -2.42 -6.11
N ALA A 95 -1.68 -2.09 -4.87
CA ALA A 95 -2.55 -2.24 -3.71
C ALA A 95 -3.78 -1.32 -3.79
N ASN A 96 -3.62 -0.06 -4.26
CA ASN A 96 -4.75 0.85 -4.48
C ASN A 96 -5.66 0.38 -5.64
N LEU A 97 -5.09 -0.22 -6.69
CA LEU A 97 -5.87 -0.86 -7.75
C LEU A 97 -6.75 -1.99 -7.19
N GLY A 98 -6.17 -2.87 -6.36
CA GLY A 98 -6.91 -3.95 -5.70
C GLY A 98 -8.05 -3.44 -4.79
N LEU A 99 -7.93 -2.23 -4.23
CA LEU A 99 -8.97 -1.57 -3.45
C LEU A 99 -9.99 -0.78 -4.31
N GLY A 100 -9.84 -0.76 -5.63
CA GLY A 100 -10.68 0.04 -6.52
C GLY A 100 -10.43 1.55 -6.42
N ARG A 101 -9.34 1.99 -5.80
CA ARG A 101 -8.96 3.40 -5.66
C ARG A 101 -8.22 3.88 -6.91
N LEU A 102 -8.91 3.87 -8.06
CA LEU A 102 -8.30 4.02 -9.38
C LEU A 102 -7.51 5.33 -9.56
N GLY A 103 -8.01 6.46 -9.05
CA GLY A 103 -7.30 7.74 -9.15
C GLY A 103 -5.97 7.77 -8.37
N GLN A 104 -5.93 7.13 -7.21
CA GLN A 104 -4.71 6.99 -6.41
C GLN A 104 -3.74 6.02 -7.08
N ALA A 105 -4.24 4.90 -7.58
CA ALA A 105 -3.46 3.92 -8.33
C ALA A 105 -2.82 4.55 -9.57
N GLU A 106 -3.58 5.29 -10.38
CA GLU A 106 -3.07 6.01 -11.55
C GLU A 106 -1.93 6.96 -11.17
N THR A 107 -2.14 7.77 -10.13
CA THR A 107 -1.14 8.75 -9.69
C THR A 107 0.17 8.08 -9.27
N LEU A 108 0.08 7.00 -8.50
CA LEU A 108 1.25 6.28 -8.01
C LEU A 108 1.98 5.55 -9.13
N LEU A 109 1.26 4.87 -10.03
CA LEU A 109 1.85 4.15 -11.15
C LEU A 109 2.46 5.08 -12.20
N ARG A 110 1.87 6.25 -12.47
CA ARG A 110 2.52 7.27 -13.31
C ARG A 110 3.84 7.75 -12.72
N ARG A 111 3.91 7.89 -11.41
CA ARG A 111 5.17 8.21 -10.73
C ARG A 111 6.15 7.06 -10.81
N ALA A 112 5.69 5.81 -10.64
CA ALA A 112 6.55 4.63 -10.76
C ALA A 112 7.24 4.58 -12.12
N ILE A 113 6.49 4.69 -13.22
CA ILE A 113 7.03 4.64 -14.58
C ILE A 113 7.92 5.84 -14.95
N ALA A 114 7.83 6.95 -14.22
CA ALA A 114 8.70 8.11 -14.37
C ALA A 114 9.96 8.03 -13.50
N THR A 115 10.07 7.04 -12.64
CA THR A 115 11.20 6.83 -11.73
C THR A 115 12.19 5.85 -12.38
N GLU A 116 13.48 6.07 -12.16
CA GLU A 116 14.51 5.15 -12.61
C GLU A 116 14.29 3.75 -12.02
N GLY A 117 14.50 2.72 -12.84
CA GLY A 117 14.29 1.33 -12.46
C GLY A 117 12.88 0.82 -12.68
N ALA A 118 11.99 1.60 -13.33
CA ALA A 118 10.66 1.14 -13.70
C ALA A 118 10.71 -0.11 -14.59
N GLN A 119 9.90 -1.11 -14.25
CA GLN A 119 9.83 -2.40 -14.92
C GLN A 119 8.63 -2.48 -15.89
N PRO A 120 8.63 -3.41 -16.87
CA PRO A 120 7.49 -3.61 -17.77
C PRO A 120 6.15 -3.80 -17.05
N GLU A 121 6.17 -4.44 -15.88
CA GLU A 121 5.02 -4.70 -15.02
C GLU A 121 4.39 -3.40 -14.50
N ASP A 122 5.18 -2.37 -14.22
CA ASP A 122 4.70 -1.07 -13.76
C ASP A 122 3.86 -0.39 -14.85
N TRP A 123 4.33 -0.48 -16.10
CA TRP A 123 3.60 -0.01 -17.27
C TRP A 123 2.33 -0.84 -17.50
N ASN A 124 2.41 -2.17 -17.35
CA ASN A 124 1.24 -3.03 -17.44
C ASN A 124 0.17 -2.65 -16.41
N ASN A 125 0.56 -2.48 -15.16
CA ASN A 125 -0.37 -2.14 -14.07
C ASN A 125 -1.01 -0.76 -14.29
N LEU A 126 -0.28 0.22 -14.82
CA LEU A 126 -0.86 1.49 -15.24
C LEU A 126 -1.88 1.30 -16.37
N GLY A 127 -1.56 0.48 -17.36
CA GLY A 127 -2.48 0.15 -18.44
C GLY A 127 -3.79 -0.47 -17.94
N VAL A 128 -3.69 -1.37 -16.95
CA VAL A 128 -4.86 -2.00 -16.31
C VAL A 128 -5.72 -0.94 -15.60
N VAL A 129 -5.12 -0.05 -14.81
CA VAL A 129 -5.85 1.06 -14.16
C VAL A 129 -6.58 1.92 -15.19
N LEU A 130 -5.92 2.25 -16.29
CA LEU A 130 -6.53 3.06 -17.36
C LEU A 130 -7.68 2.33 -18.06
N MET A 131 -7.60 1.01 -18.21
CA MET A 131 -8.70 0.18 -18.71
C MET A 131 -9.91 0.22 -17.78
N GLU A 132 -9.69 0.05 -16.48
CA GLU A 132 -10.73 0.15 -15.45
C GLU A 132 -11.39 1.54 -15.40
N MET A 133 -10.62 2.59 -15.70
CA MET A 133 -11.13 3.97 -15.81
C MET A 133 -11.82 4.26 -17.14
N GLY A 134 -11.89 3.31 -18.08
CA GLY A 134 -12.46 3.50 -19.42
C GLY A 134 -11.54 4.29 -20.38
N LYS A 135 -10.30 4.60 -19.99
CA LYS A 135 -9.30 5.30 -20.83
C LYS A 135 -8.63 4.34 -21.81
N THR A 136 -9.40 3.57 -22.56
CA THR A 136 -8.93 2.42 -23.35
C THR A 136 -7.84 2.77 -24.37
N ALA A 137 -7.99 3.91 -25.06
CA ALA A 137 -7.00 4.33 -26.06
C ALA A 137 -5.62 4.63 -25.43
N GLU A 138 -5.61 5.26 -24.27
CA GLU A 138 -4.37 5.52 -23.51
C GLU A 138 -3.80 4.20 -22.98
N ALA A 139 -4.64 3.34 -22.41
CA ALA A 139 -4.24 2.02 -21.92
C ALA A 139 -3.52 1.20 -22.99
N ALA A 140 -4.05 1.19 -24.24
CA ALA A 140 -3.41 0.49 -25.35
C ALA A 140 -2.00 1.04 -25.66
N GLN A 141 -1.79 2.34 -25.55
CA GLN A 141 -0.45 2.93 -25.73
C GLN A 141 0.50 2.50 -24.61
N ILE A 142 0.02 2.51 -23.37
CA ILE A 142 0.79 2.09 -22.20
C ILE A 142 1.15 0.60 -22.30
N PHE A 143 0.20 -0.27 -22.68
CA PHE A 143 0.47 -1.69 -22.88
C PHE A 143 1.47 -1.96 -24.03
N ARG A 144 1.41 -1.17 -25.14
CA ARG A 144 2.42 -1.27 -26.20
C ARG A 144 3.81 -0.96 -25.65
N ARG A 145 3.92 0.01 -24.76
CA ARG A 145 5.19 0.35 -24.13
C ARG A 145 5.67 -0.78 -23.22
N ALA A 146 4.79 -1.33 -22.37
CA ALA A 146 5.10 -2.49 -21.55
C ALA A 146 5.57 -3.67 -22.39
N PHE A 147 4.85 -4.01 -23.47
CA PHE A 147 5.19 -5.08 -24.39
C PHE A 147 6.56 -4.89 -25.06
N ALA A 148 6.89 -3.67 -25.45
CA ALA A 148 8.18 -3.36 -26.05
C ALA A 148 9.33 -3.47 -25.05
N LEU A 149 9.11 -3.11 -23.78
CA LEU A 149 10.11 -3.22 -22.71
C LEU A 149 10.36 -4.68 -22.30
N ASP A 150 9.30 -5.49 -22.35
CA ASP A 150 9.30 -6.92 -22.01
C ASP A 150 9.75 -7.82 -23.17
N ASN A 151 10.06 -7.26 -24.33
CA ASN A 151 10.33 -8.02 -25.58
C ASN A 151 9.21 -9.00 -25.98
N GLY A 152 7.98 -8.79 -25.46
CA GLY A 152 6.82 -9.63 -25.71
C GLY A 152 6.82 -10.99 -24.98
N GLU A 153 7.64 -11.16 -23.97
CA GLU A 153 7.76 -12.42 -23.22
C GLU A 153 6.56 -12.67 -22.30
N SER A 154 6.05 -11.63 -21.63
CA SER A 154 4.93 -11.73 -20.72
C SER A 154 3.61 -11.98 -21.46
N VAL A 155 2.99 -13.12 -21.13
CA VAL A 155 1.63 -13.45 -21.63
C VAL A 155 0.60 -12.46 -21.12
N ALA A 156 0.72 -12.00 -19.88
CA ALA A 156 -0.22 -11.05 -19.28
C ALA A 156 -0.20 -9.70 -20.03
N ILE A 157 0.97 -9.14 -20.27
CA ILE A 157 1.13 -7.87 -21.02
C ILE A 157 0.55 -8.01 -22.43
N ARG A 158 0.86 -9.10 -23.11
CA ARG A 158 0.34 -9.36 -24.46
C ARG A 158 -1.17 -9.48 -24.51
N ASP A 159 -1.76 -10.20 -23.56
CA ASP A 159 -3.21 -10.42 -23.52
C ASP A 159 -3.95 -9.14 -23.13
N ASN A 160 -3.42 -8.34 -22.20
CA ASN A 160 -3.96 -7.02 -21.85
C ASN A 160 -3.90 -6.06 -23.06
N LEU A 161 -2.79 -6.07 -23.82
CA LEU A 161 -2.70 -5.28 -25.05
C LEU A 161 -3.75 -5.70 -26.07
N ARG A 162 -3.92 -7.00 -26.32
CA ARG A 162 -4.94 -7.52 -27.24
C ARG A 162 -6.34 -7.11 -26.81
N LEU A 163 -6.65 -7.22 -25.53
CA LEU A 163 -7.95 -6.80 -24.99
C LEU A 163 -8.20 -5.32 -25.23
N ALA A 164 -7.21 -4.47 -24.95
CA ALA A 164 -7.33 -3.02 -25.15
C ALA A 164 -7.56 -2.68 -26.63
N LEU A 165 -6.87 -3.35 -27.56
CA LEU A 165 -7.03 -3.15 -29.00
C LEU A 165 -8.40 -3.62 -29.47
N ALA A 166 -8.85 -4.79 -29.05
CA ALA A 166 -10.17 -5.32 -29.38
C ALA A 166 -11.29 -4.38 -28.90
N LYS A 167 -11.14 -3.80 -27.70
CA LYS A 167 -12.09 -2.83 -27.15
C LYS A 167 -12.13 -1.52 -27.92
N ILE A 168 -11.03 -1.09 -28.54
CA ILE A 168 -11.00 0.08 -29.43
C ILE A 168 -11.69 -0.22 -30.75
N GLU A 169 -11.47 -1.41 -31.33
CA GLU A 169 -12.03 -1.80 -32.63
C GLU A 169 -13.54 -2.05 -32.56
N ASN A 170 -14.03 -2.60 -31.43
CA ASN A 170 -15.42 -2.95 -31.22
C ASN A 170 -16.02 -2.32 -29.95
N PRO A 171 -16.19 -1.00 -29.92
CA PRO A 171 -16.68 -0.33 -28.70
C PRO A 171 -18.13 -0.72 -28.34
N ALA A 172 -18.96 -1.13 -29.32
CA ALA A 172 -20.35 -1.50 -29.08
C ALA A 172 -20.55 -2.87 -28.43
N THR A 173 -19.63 -3.79 -28.60
CA THR A 173 -19.71 -5.15 -28.01
C THR A 173 -19.40 -5.13 -26.52
N VAL A 174 -18.73 -4.08 -26.04
CA VAL A 174 -18.21 -4.01 -24.66
C VAL A 174 -19.14 -3.24 -23.73
N THR A 175 -20.09 -2.46 -24.24
CA THR A 175 -21.03 -1.67 -23.41
C THR A 175 -22.15 -2.51 -22.79
N THR A 176 -22.37 -3.74 -23.27
CA THR A 176 -23.40 -4.65 -22.75
C THR A 176 -22.85 -5.69 -21.76
N GLU A 177 -21.52 -5.83 -21.63
CA GLU A 177 -20.88 -6.87 -20.84
C GLU A 177 -19.90 -6.30 -19.79
N THR A 178 -20.17 -5.10 -19.26
CA THR A 178 -19.28 -4.47 -18.26
C THR A 178 -19.16 -5.22 -16.94
N ASP A 179 -20.03 -6.21 -16.69
CA ASP A 179 -19.99 -7.05 -15.49
C ASP A 179 -19.15 -8.33 -15.67
N ASP A 180 -18.68 -8.62 -16.89
CA ASP A 180 -18.05 -9.91 -17.20
C ASP A 180 -16.53 -9.91 -17.12
N TYR A 181 -15.90 -8.79 -16.81
CA TYR A 181 -14.43 -8.74 -16.68
C TYR A 181 -14.00 -8.68 -15.23
N LYS A 182 -13.14 -9.62 -14.84
CA LYS A 182 -12.51 -9.64 -13.52
C LYS A 182 -11.03 -9.35 -13.63
N LEU A 183 -10.56 -8.53 -12.71
CA LEU A 183 -9.14 -8.35 -12.49
C LEU A 183 -8.57 -9.59 -11.81
N VAL A 184 -7.73 -10.32 -12.53
CA VAL A 184 -7.06 -11.52 -12.00
C VAL A 184 -5.57 -11.22 -11.88
N ARG A 185 -5.04 -11.44 -10.69
CA ARG A 185 -3.61 -11.34 -10.47
C ARG A 185 -2.89 -12.57 -11.04
N ARG A 186 -1.77 -12.36 -11.71
CA ARG A 186 -0.90 -13.41 -12.23
C ARG A 186 0.54 -13.15 -11.79
N GLY A 187 1.10 -14.07 -11.00
CA GLY A 187 2.44 -13.88 -10.44
C GLY A 187 2.48 -12.86 -9.30
N ASP A 188 3.63 -12.27 -9.04
CA ASP A 188 3.85 -11.41 -7.88
C ASP A 188 3.44 -9.95 -8.09
N SER A 189 3.38 -9.47 -9.34
CA SER A 189 3.18 -8.05 -9.64
C SER A 189 2.22 -7.74 -10.79
N ASP A 190 1.79 -8.75 -11.57
CA ASP A 190 1.00 -8.56 -12.78
C ASP A 190 -0.50 -8.70 -12.55
N PHE A 191 -1.27 -7.79 -13.14
CA PHE A 191 -2.71 -7.89 -13.24
C PHE A 191 -3.15 -8.20 -14.67
N LEU A 192 -4.08 -9.12 -14.79
CA LEU A 192 -4.72 -9.53 -16.03
C LEU A 192 -6.22 -9.27 -15.94
N ILE A 193 -6.76 -8.62 -16.95
CA ILE A 193 -8.21 -8.47 -17.10
C ILE A 193 -8.73 -9.73 -17.78
N ARG A 194 -9.57 -10.50 -17.11
CA ARG A 194 -10.18 -11.72 -17.65
C ARG A 194 -11.68 -11.58 -17.76
N GLN A 195 -12.23 -12.08 -18.88
CA GLN A 195 -13.67 -12.25 -19.01
C GLN A 195 -14.13 -13.32 -18.00
N SER A 196 -15.18 -13.00 -17.26
CA SER A 196 -15.83 -13.96 -16.35
C SER A 196 -16.59 -15.00 -17.21
N PRO A 197 -16.53 -16.28 -16.91
CA PRO A 197 -17.28 -17.30 -17.63
C PRO A 197 -18.78 -17.18 -17.37
#